data_6db5c94ff43795f12e4eed69146fa40c
#
_entry.id   6db5c94ff43795f12e4eed69146fa40c
#
_cell.length_a   1.000
_cell.length_b   1.000
_cell.length_c   1.000
_cell.angle_alpha   90.00
_cell.angle_beta   90.00
_cell.angle_gamma   90.00
#
_symmetry.space_group_name_H-M   'P 1'
#
loop_
_entity.id
_entity.type
_entity.pdbx_description
1 polymer ?
#
loop_
_entity_poly.entity_id
_entity_poly.type
_entity_poly.pdbx_seq_one_letter_code
_entity_poly.pdbx_strand_id
1 'polypeptide(L)'
;MVSALTVRQVRRRYLTLYGLRWLPTGLMIPVMILLMQERGLSLPQIGLVGTAQGLLVLALELPTGGLADALGRRPVLLAAGVLNLASLALFAVADSFWLFFVVWALQGVYRALDSGPLESWYVDATLAADPAAEYERGLGYAGTVVGGAIGAGALLSGGLIALGPIGPVTALTVPVLAAIVAQAGALVALVVLLVEERPATGVAALRASVVQAPRMIGQAVGLLRRSRVLLALVAVELFWGFGMVTFESLLPVRLAEVIGDPERAAVLLGPANSAAWIASAAGAALTPLLLRWFGAPAGAALLRVLQGVTVVGMGLFAGPVGVLVAYLACYAVHGASNPLHSGLLHRQVDGPYRTSVLSLNSMMAQPAGALGGVVLTALAAATSVSTAMVVGAVVLAVAAPLYLPAWLAGRRSAPAVEPTVVPVAAVDR
;
A
#
# COMPACT_ATOMS: atom_id res chain seq x y z
N MET A 1 24.85 -31.67 1.78
CA MET A 1 23.89 -31.50 0.67
C MET A 1 22.58 -31.01 1.26
N VAL A 2 22.23 -29.75 1.06
CA VAL A 2 20.90 -29.23 1.42
C VAL A 2 19.93 -29.91 0.45
N SER A 3 18.96 -30.67 0.97
CA SER A 3 17.90 -31.27 0.14
C SER A 3 17.24 -30.21 -0.68
N ALA A 4 17.22 -30.35 -2.01
CA ALA A 4 16.56 -29.41 -2.90
C ALA A 4 15.09 -29.26 -2.50
N LEU A 5 14.66 -28.00 -2.27
CA LEU A 5 13.29 -27.71 -1.85
C LEU A 5 12.32 -28.05 -3.00
N THR A 6 11.19 -28.65 -2.67
CA THR A 6 10.10 -28.81 -3.64
C THR A 6 9.35 -27.49 -3.83
N VAL A 7 8.69 -27.29 -4.99
CA VAL A 7 7.84 -26.11 -5.31
C VAL A 7 6.82 -25.82 -4.19
N ARG A 8 6.21 -26.88 -3.61
CA ARG A 8 5.26 -26.77 -2.51
C ARG A 8 5.93 -26.22 -1.24
N GLN A 9 7.14 -26.67 -0.93
CA GLN A 9 7.91 -26.19 0.24
C GLN A 9 8.35 -24.74 0.06
N VAL A 10 8.83 -24.37 -1.13
CA VAL A 10 9.19 -22.97 -1.48
C VAL A 10 7.98 -22.06 -1.29
N ARG A 11 6.83 -22.40 -1.87
CA ARG A 11 5.59 -21.63 -1.73
C ARG A 11 5.14 -21.50 -0.28
N ARG A 12 5.17 -22.61 0.51
CA ARG A 12 4.79 -22.56 1.92
C ARG A 12 5.72 -21.64 2.72
N ARG A 13 7.03 -21.71 2.51
CA ARG A 13 8.01 -20.84 3.17
C ARG A 13 7.79 -19.39 2.80
N TYR A 14 7.59 -19.10 1.52
CA TYR A 14 7.28 -17.74 1.02
C TYR A 14 6.05 -17.15 1.70
N LEU A 15 4.92 -17.84 1.67
CA LEU A 15 3.67 -17.33 2.25
C LEU A 15 3.76 -17.19 3.78
N THR A 16 4.47 -18.10 4.47
CA THR A 16 4.73 -17.98 5.91
C THR A 16 5.56 -16.75 6.23
N LEU A 17 6.68 -16.54 5.54
CA LEU A 17 7.53 -15.36 5.73
C LEU A 17 6.79 -14.07 5.39
N TYR A 18 5.99 -14.10 4.31
CA TYR A 18 5.20 -12.95 3.89
C TYR A 18 4.14 -12.55 4.94
N GLY A 19 3.43 -13.54 5.51
CA GLY A 19 2.45 -13.29 6.58
C GLY A 19 3.10 -12.78 7.87
N LEU A 20 4.18 -13.42 8.33
CA LEU A 20 4.90 -13.01 9.54
C LEU A 20 5.46 -11.58 9.44
N ARG A 21 5.88 -11.17 8.25
CA ARG A 21 6.40 -9.84 7.98
C ARG A 21 5.32 -8.75 8.10
N TRP A 22 4.08 -9.03 7.68
CA TRP A 22 2.99 -8.07 7.71
C TRP A 22 2.18 -8.04 9.02
N LEU A 23 2.34 -9.06 9.87
CA LEU A 23 1.67 -9.13 11.17
C LEU A 23 2.03 -7.96 12.10
N PRO A 24 3.31 -7.53 12.25
CA PRO A 24 3.66 -6.35 13.04
C PRO A 24 2.98 -5.07 12.53
N THR A 25 2.87 -4.90 11.21
CA THR A 25 2.15 -3.76 10.61
C THR A 25 0.68 -3.74 11.06
N GLY A 26 0.00 -4.90 11.04
CA GLY A 26 -1.37 -5.03 11.54
C GLY A 26 -1.51 -4.62 13.00
N LEU A 27 -0.57 -5.02 13.87
CA LEU A 27 -0.54 -4.64 15.28
C LEU A 27 -0.38 -3.12 15.48
N MET A 28 0.38 -2.46 14.60
CA MET A 28 0.69 -1.03 14.71
C MET A 28 -0.42 -0.10 14.21
N ILE A 29 -1.17 -0.49 13.16
CA ILE A 29 -2.17 0.36 12.50
C ILE A 29 -3.17 0.99 13.48
N PRO A 30 -3.80 0.28 14.43
CA PRO A 30 -4.79 0.87 15.34
C PRO A 30 -4.22 1.88 16.33
N VAL A 31 -2.92 1.81 16.65
CA VAL A 31 -2.31 2.57 17.75
C VAL A 31 -1.38 3.68 17.29
N MET A 32 -0.81 3.57 16.10
CA MET A 32 0.32 4.38 15.64
C MET A 32 0.09 5.89 15.78
N ILE A 33 -1.04 6.40 15.29
CA ILE A 33 -1.39 7.83 15.35
C ILE A 33 -1.78 8.26 16.76
N LEU A 34 -2.62 7.45 17.41
CA LEU A 34 -3.14 7.78 18.74
C LEU A 34 -2.05 7.75 19.81
N LEU A 35 -1.08 6.82 19.71
CA LEU A 35 0.08 6.78 20.61
C LEU A 35 1.00 8.01 20.44
N MET A 36 1.21 8.47 19.20
CA MET A 36 1.95 9.71 18.99
C MET A 36 1.25 10.92 19.64
N GLN A 37 -0.07 10.99 19.56
CA GLN A 37 -0.86 12.03 20.24
C GLN A 37 -0.79 11.89 21.77
N GLU A 38 -0.90 10.67 22.32
CA GLU A 38 -0.72 10.38 23.75
C GLU A 38 0.64 10.85 24.27
N ARG A 39 1.68 10.73 23.42
CA ARG A 39 3.05 11.19 23.70
C ARG A 39 3.28 12.68 23.41
N GLY A 40 2.20 13.45 23.17
CA GLY A 40 2.22 14.90 23.06
C GLY A 40 2.50 15.48 21.68
N LEU A 41 2.54 14.67 20.62
CA LEU A 41 2.70 15.22 19.27
C LEU A 41 1.39 15.85 18.80
N SER A 42 1.48 17.06 18.27
CA SER A 42 0.37 17.71 17.56
C SER A 42 0.15 17.05 16.18
N LEU A 43 -1.05 17.20 15.63
CA LEU A 43 -1.37 16.66 14.29
C LEU A 43 -0.39 17.14 13.21
N PRO A 44 -0.01 18.42 13.11
CA PRO A 44 1.00 18.87 12.15
C PRO A 44 2.36 18.19 12.32
N GLN A 45 2.78 17.95 13.57
CA GLN A 45 4.03 17.22 13.83
C GLN A 45 3.94 15.77 13.36
N ILE A 46 2.81 15.09 13.55
CA ILE A 46 2.57 13.74 13.04
C ILE A 46 2.64 13.71 11.52
N GLY A 47 2.02 14.68 10.85
CA GLY A 47 2.12 14.85 9.40
C GLY A 47 3.55 15.03 8.91
N LEU A 48 4.35 15.87 9.58
CA LEU A 48 5.77 16.08 9.27
C LEU A 48 6.60 14.81 9.51
N VAL A 49 6.37 14.08 10.60
CA VAL A 49 7.04 12.82 10.88
C VAL A 49 6.84 11.83 9.72
N GLY A 50 5.61 11.72 9.21
CA GLY A 50 5.30 10.84 8.07
C GLY A 50 6.09 11.17 6.79
N THR A 51 6.51 12.43 6.59
CA THR A 51 7.29 12.81 5.41
C THR A 51 8.66 12.14 5.36
N ALA A 52 9.28 11.88 6.51
CA ALA A 52 10.57 11.21 6.58
C ALA A 52 10.56 9.84 5.89
N GLN A 53 9.53 9.03 6.15
CA GLN A 53 9.37 7.73 5.50
C GLN A 53 9.16 7.88 3.99
N GLY A 54 8.21 8.72 3.56
CA GLY A 54 7.88 8.89 2.15
C GLY A 54 9.06 9.35 1.31
N LEU A 55 9.82 10.33 1.80
CA LEU A 55 11.01 10.85 1.11
C LEU A 55 12.15 9.83 1.04
N LEU A 56 12.37 9.07 2.12
CA LEU A 56 13.41 8.03 2.12
C LEU A 56 13.03 6.83 1.23
N VAL A 57 11.77 6.41 1.22
CA VAL A 57 11.31 5.39 0.26
C VAL A 57 11.55 5.87 -1.16
N LEU A 58 11.13 7.10 -1.50
CA LEU A 58 11.33 7.66 -2.84
C LEU A 58 12.82 7.72 -3.24
N ALA A 59 13.69 8.11 -2.31
CA ALA A 59 15.12 8.25 -2.58
C ALA A 59 15.84 6.89 -2.71
N LEU A 60 15.42 5.89 -1.95
CA LEU A 60 16.13 4.62 -1.80
C LEU A 60 15.55 3.47 -2.62
N GLU A 61 14.29 3.51 -3.04
CA GLU A 61 13.61 2.38 -3.70
C GLU A 61 14.36 1.90 -4.97
N LEU A 62 14.85 2.81 -5.79
CA LEU A 62 15.63 2.45 -6.98
C LEU A 62 17.04 1.93 -6.67
N PRO A 63 17.84 2.56 -5.78
CA PRO A 63 19.14 2.01 -5.39
C PRO A 63 19.07 0.66 -4.70
N THR A 64 18.04 0.40 -3.90
CA THR A 64 17.93 -0.83 -3.10
C THR A 64 17.52 -2.05 -3.91
N GLY A 65 16.81 -1.88 -5.03
CA GLY A 65 16.52 -2.98 -5.96
C GLY A 65 17.78 -3.70 -6.41
N GLY A 66 18.83 -2.94 -6.80
CA GLY A 66 20.12 -3.52 -7.17
C GLY A 66 20.98 -4.03 -6.00
N LEU A 67 20.69 -3.59 -4.79
CA LEU A 67 21.41 -4.07 -3.59
C LEU A 67 21.12 -5.54 -3.30
N ALA A 68 19.88 -5.96 -3.47
CA ALA A 68 19.48 -7.36 -3.30
C ALA A 68 20.12 -8.29 -4.34
N ASP A 69 20.28 -7.81 -5.56
CA ASP A 69 20.97 -8.57 -6.63
C ASP A 69 22.49 -8.66 -6.38
N ALA A 70 23.09 -7.61 -5.81
CA ALA A 70 24.52 -7.54 -5.54
C ALA A 70 24.98 -8.30 -4.29
N LEU A 71 24.23 -8.21 -3.19
CA LEU A 71 24.59 -8.77 -1.90
C LEU A 71 23.88 -10.09 -1.60
N GLY A 72 22.85 -10.43 -2.38
CA GLY A 72 21.91 -11.50 -2.10
C GLY A 72 20.67 -11.00 -1.33
N ARG A 73 19.56 -11.69 -1.51
CA ARG A 73 18.26 -11.29 -0.95
C ARG A 73 18.18 -11.52 0.55
N ARG A 74 18.77 -12.64 1.04
CA ARG A 74 18.77 -13.01 2.46
C ARG A 74 19.44 -11.95 3.35
N PRO A 75 20.68 -11.49 3.11
CA PRO A 75 21.31 -10.46 3.94
C PRO A 75 20.57 -9.12 3.88
N VAL A 76 20.01 -8.73 2.73
CA VAL A 76 19.24 -7.49 2.59
C VAL A 76 17.94 -7.57 3.40
N LEU A 77 17.19 -8.67 3.33
CA LEU A 77 15.98 -8.89 4.13
C LEU A 77 16.26 -8.98 5.63
N LEU A 78 17.40 -9.57 6.03
CA LEU A 78 17.80 -9.58 7.43
C LEU A 78 18.13 -8.18 7.94
N ALA A 79 18.88 -7.40 7.17
CA ALA A 79 19.17 -6.00 7.49
C ALA A 79 17.87 -5.17 7.60
N ALA A 80 16.96 -5.33 6.64
CA ALA A 80 15.64 -4.71 6.66
C ALA A 80 14.85 -5.09 7.93
N GLY A 81 14.81 -6.38 8.27
CA GLY A 81 14.12 -6.87 9.45
C GLY A 81 14.70 -6.37 10.77
N VAL A 82 16.04 -6.22 10.87
CA VAL A 82 16.71 -5.63 12.03
C VAL A 82 16.38 -4.13 12.14
N LEU A 83 16.36 -3.40 11.02
CA LEU A 83 15.98 -1.99 11.02
C LEU A 83 14.51 -1.81 11.46
N ASN A 84 13.60 -2.67 11.01
CA ASN A 84 12.21 -2.65 11.47
C ASN A 84 12.11 -2.94 12.97
N LEU A 85 12.84 -3.94 13.48
CA LEU A 85 12.87 -4.24 14.91
C LEU A 85 13.40 -3.05 15.72
N ALA A 86 14.49 -2.41 15.27
CA ALA A 86 15.04 -1.23 15.91
C ALA A 86 14.05 -0.06 15.89
N SER A 87 13.34 0.16 14.78
CA SER A 87 12.35 1.22 14.68
C SER A 87 11.15 0.98 15.60
N LEU A 88 10.65 -0.27 15.72
CA LEU A 88 9.58 -0.63 16.66
C LEU A 88 10.02 -0.46 18.11
N ALA A 89 11.25 -0.88 18.45
CA ALA A 89 11.80 -0.68 19.78
C ALA A 89 11.94 0.80 20.13
N LEU A 90 12.42 1.62 19.18
CA LEU A 90 12.50 3.06 19.37
C LEU A 90 11.11 3.70 19.47
N PHE A 91 10.14 3.25 18.68
CA PHE A 91 8.74 3.72 18.75
C PHE A 91 8.12 3.46 20.13
N ALA A 92 8.41 2.30 20.75
CA ALA A 92 7.87 1.96 22.07
C ALA A 92 8.31 2.96 23.16
N VAL A 93 9.47 3.59 23.02
CA VAL A 93 10.05 4.52 24.01
C VAL A 93 10.11 5.97 23.54
N ALA A 94 9.72 6.25 22.28
CA ALA A 94 9.75 7.59 21.72
C ALA A 94 8.77 8.51 22.44
N ASP A 95 9.21 9.68 22.86
CA ASP A 95 8.46 10.71 23.60
C ASP A 95 8.62 12.12 23.02
N SER A 96 9.34 12.26 21.91
CA SER A 96 9.64 13.54 21.29
C SER A 96 9.50 13.49 19.77
N PHE A 97 9.25 14.66 19.17
CA PHE A 97 9.14 14.80 17.71
C PHE A 97 10.34 14.18 16.98
N TRP A 98 11.58 14.45 17.46
CA TRP A 98 12.77 13.98 16.78
C TRP A 98 12.95 12.46 16.86
N LEU A 99 12.58 11.83 17.98
CA LEU A 99 12.62 10.38 18.10
C LEU A 99 11.60 9.73 17.14
N PHE A 100 10.38 10.24 17.07
CA PHE A 100 9.41 9.76 16.07
C PHE A 100 9.86 10.03 14.65
N PHE A 101 10.49 11.17 14.36
CA PHE A 101 11.06 11.43 13.04
C PHE A 101 12.12 10.39 12.65
N VAL A 102 13.01 10.03 13.57
CA VAL A 102 14.01 8.96 13.37
C VAL A 102 13.34 7.60 13.16
N VAL A 103 12.28 7.27 13.93
CA VAL A 103 11.51 6.04 13.73
C VAL A 103 10.98 5.96 12.28
N TRP A 104 10.34 7.03 11.78
CA TRP A 104 9.81 7.04 10.42
C TRP A 104 10.91 7.05 9.35
N ALA A 105 12.04 7.66 9.64
CA ALA A 105 13.22 7.56 8.77
C ALA A 105 13.73 6.12 8.68
N LEU A 106 13.87 5.41 9.82
CA LEU A 106 14.22 3.99 9.84
C LEU A 106 13.18 3.13 9.10
N GLN A 107 11.89 3.42 9.26
CA GLN A 107 10.81 2.75 8.51
C GLN A 107 10.92 2.99 7.01
N GLY A 108 11.34 4.19 6.57
CA GLY A 108 11.58 4.49 5.16
C GLY A 108 12.71 3.63 4.58
N VAL A 109 13.83 3.53 5.29
CA VAL A 109 14.96 2.66 4.90
C VAL A 109 14.54 1.18 4.89
N TYR A 110 13.86 0.73 5.94
CA TYR A 110 13.31 -0.62 6.02
C TYR A 110 12.45 -0.95 4.79
N ARG A 111 11.45 -0.11 4.49
CA ARG A 111 10.54 -0.35 3.37
C ARG A 111 11.25 -0.41 2.03
N ALA A 112 12.23 0.45 1.80
CA ALA A 112 13.01 0.44 0.57
C ALA A 112 13.85 -0.84 0.42
N LEU A 113 14.47 -1.34 1.50
CA LEU A 113 15.24 -2.59 1.48
C LEU A 113 14.36 -3.84 1.34
N ASP A 114 13.15 -3.77 1.86
CA ASP A 114 12.21 -4.89 1.98
C ASP A 114 11.34 -5.06 0.72
N SER A 115 11.30 -4.04 -0.17
CA SER A 115 10.48 -4.04 -1.39
C SER A 115 11.10 -4.94 -2.46
N GLY A 116 10.44 -6.07 -2.75
CA GLY A 116 10.76 -6.97 -3.86
C GLY A 116 11.67 -8.18 -3.59
N PRO A 117 12.67 -8.16 -2.65
CA PRO A 117 13.61 -9.27 -2.54
C PRO A 117 12.97 -10.61 -2.16
N LEU A 118 11.91 -10.63 -1.36
CA LEU A 118 11.24 -11.86 -0.96
C LEU A 118 10.44 -12.49 -2.11
N GLU A 119 9.76 -11.68 -2.91
CA GLU A 119 9.07 -12.12 -4.13
C GLU A 119 10.06 -12.67 -5.15
N SER A 120 11.15 -11.95 -5.37
CA SER A 120 12.22 -12.39 -6.28
C SER A 120 12.84 -13.71 -5.83
N TRP A 121 13.11 -13.88 -4.53
CA TRP A 121 13.57 -15.16 -3.99
C TRP A 121 12.56 -16.29 -4.25
N TYR A 122 11.27 -16.02 -4.07
CA TYR A 122 10.23 -17.02 -4.30
C TYR A 122 10.18 -17.47 -5.76
N VAL A 123 10.23 -16.54 -6.71
CA VAL A 123 10.22 -16.85 -8.14
C VAL A 123 11.44 -17.72 -8.51
N ASP A 124 12.64 -17.28 -8.13
CA ASP A 124 13.86 -17.98 -8.50
C ASP A 124 13.96 -19.37 -7.82
N ALA A 125 13.62 -19.47 -6.54
CA ALA A 125 13.62 -20.75 -5.83
C ALA A 125 12.57 -21.73 -6.39
N THR A 126 11.43 -21.20 -6.90
CA THR A 126 10.39 -22.02 -7.55
C THR A 126 10.89 -22.56 -8.89
N LEU A 127 11.46 -21.69 -9.74
CA LEU A 127 12.00 -22.08 -11.05
C LEU A 127 13.24 -22.98 -10.94
N ALA A 128 14.04 -22.82 -9.89
CA ALA A 128 15.15 -23.74 -9.58
C ALA A 128 14.67 -25.12 -9.15
N ALA A 129 13.52 -25.22 -8.46
CA ALA A 129 12.92 -26.49 -8.06
C ALA A 129 12.25 -27.20 -9.25
N ASP A 130 11.58 -26.46 -10.13
CA ASP A 130 10.94 -26.94 -11.34
C ASP A 130 10.82 -25.77 -12.34
N PRO A 131 11.59 -25.80 -13.47
CA PRO A 131 11.54 -24.74 -14.50
C PRO A 131 10.16 -24.53 -15.15
N ALA A 132 9.26 -25.52 -15.09
CA ALA A 132 7.90 -25.45 -15.62
C ALA A 132 6.85 -25.05 -14.57
N ALA A 133 7.26 -24.76 -13.32
CA ALA A 133 6.34 -24.46 -12.23
C ALA A 133 5.65 -23.09 -12.41
N GLU A 134 4.35 -23.03 -12.12
CA GLU A 134 3.54 -21.82 -12.08
C GLU A 134 3.76 -21.06 -10.75
N TYR A 135 4.66 -20.07 -10.74
CA TYR A 135 4.92 -19.22 -9.56
C TYR A 135 3.80 -18.18 -9.33
N GLU A 136 3.02 -17.84 -10.36
CA GLU A 136 1.94 -16.83 -10.30
C GLU A 136 0.90 -17.16 -9.23
N ARG A 137 0.63 -18.45 -8.99
CA ARG A 137 -0.30 -18.89 -7.92
C ARG A 137 0.17 -18.45 -6.53
N GLY A 138 1.46 -18.54 -6.25
CA GLY A 138 2.00 -18.12 -4.96
C GLY A 138 1.98 -16.60 -4.80
N LEU A 139 2.28 -15.85 -5.86
CA LEU A 139 2.17 -14.40 -5.87
C LEU A 139 0.70 -13.95 -5.69
N GLY A 140 -0.25 -14.65 -6.30
CA GLY A 140 -1.68 -14.39 -6.11
C GLY A 140 -2.14 -14.62 -4.66
N TYR A 141 -1.67 -15.70 -4.00
CA TYR A 141 -1.99 -15.96 -2.59
C TYR A 141 -1.35 -14.94 -1.63
N ALA A 142 -0.23 -14.31 -2.01
CA ALA A 142 0.45 -13.34 -1.17
C ALA A 142 -0.47 -12.18 -0.75
N GLY A 143 -1.29 -11.64 -1.67
CA GLY A 143 -2.26 -10.60 -1.35
C GLY A 143 -3.28 -11.02 -0.28
N THR A 144 -3.78 -12.26 -0.35
CA THR A 144 -4.70 -12.81 0.67
C THR A 144 -3.99 -12.98 2.02
N VAL A 145 -2.73 -13.44 2.00
CA VAL A 145 -1.93 -13.61 3.22
C VAL A 145 -1.63 -12.26 3.88
N VAL A 146 -1.30 -11.23 3.10
CA VAL A 146 -1.10 -9.85 3.62
C VAL A 146 -2.37 -9.34 4.29
N GLY A 147 -3.50 -9.38 3.59
CA GLY A 147 -4.78 -8.93 4.15
C GLY A 147 -5.15 -9.69 5.43
N GLY A 148 -4.94 -11.03 5.44
CA GLY A 148 -5.16 -11.87 6.62
C GLY A 148 -4.21 -11.55 7.77
N ALA A 149 -2.91 -11.33 7.51
CA ALA A 149 -1.92 -11.00 8.53
C ALA A 149 -2.16 -9.62 9.14
N ILE A 150 -2.44 -8.60 8.30
CA ILE A 150 -2.77 -7.26 8.79
C ILE A 150 -4.09 -7.29 9.58
N GLY A 151 -5.12 -7.97 9.08
CA GLY A 151 -6.40 -8.09 9.76
C GLY A 151 -6.25 -8.80 11.12
N ALA A 152 -5.52 -9.92 11.17
CA ALA A 152 -5.24 -10.63 12.42
C ALA A 152 -4.44 -9.77 13.40
N GLY A 153 -3.41 -9.07 12.91
CA GLY A 153 -2.63 -8.12 13.73
C GLY A 153 -3.49 -7.00 14.29
N ALA A 154 -4.38 -6.41 13.50
CA ALA A 154 -5.28 -5.35 13.93
C ALA A 154 -6.29 -5.84 14.99
N LEU A 155 -6.89 -7.03 14.80
CA LEU A 155 -7.75 -7.66 15.80
C LEU A 155 -7.02 -7.91 17.11
N LEU A 156 -5.80 -8.48 17.03
CA LEU A 156 -4.95 -8.70 18.21
C LEU A 156 -4.63 -7.38 18.92
N SER A 157 -4.31 -6.33 18.16
CA SER A 157 -4.06 -4.99 18.70
C SER A 157 -5.26 -4.48 19.49
N GLY A 158 -6.47 -4.48 18.89
CA GLY A 158 -7.69 -4.08 19.58
C GLY A 158 -7.95 -4.89 20.84
N GLY A 159 -7.74 -6.22 20.79
CA GLY A 159 -7.87 -7.10 21.96
C GLY A 159 -6.86 -6.77 23.07
N LEU A 160 -5.60 -6.50 22.70
CA LEU A 160 -4.55 -6.12 23.66
C LEU A 160 -4.85 -4.79 24.35
N ILE A 161 -5.33 -3.79 23.60
CA ILE A 161 -5.72 -2.48 24.15
C ILE A 161 -6.88 -2.64 25.13
N ALA A 162 -7.86 -3.50 24.81
CA ALA A 162 -9.02 -3.77 25.67
C ALA A 162 -8.67 -4.39 27.04
N LEU A 163 -7.47 -4.97 27.18
CA LEU A 163 -6.96 -5.46 28.46
C LEU A 163 -6.53 -4.32 29.40
N GLY A 164 -6.40 -3.09 28.87
CA GLY A 164 -5.94 -1.93 29.60
C GLY A 164 -4.41 -1.86 29.79
N PRO A 165 -3.94 -0.89 30.59
CA PRO A 165 -2.52 -0.72 30.85
C PRO A 165 -1.93 -1.87 31.67
N ILE A 166 -0.67 -2.21 31.41
CA ILE A 166 0.07 -3.27 32.11
C ILE A 166 1.23 -2.64 32.90
N GLY A 167 1.05 -2.48 34.20
CA GLY A 167 2.03 -1.79 35.05
C GLY A 167 2.26 -0.34 34.57
N PRO A 168 3.51 0.05 34.24
CA PRO A 168 3.82 1.39 33.74
C PRO A 168 3.55 1.56 32.23
N VAL A 169 3.14 0.49 31.53
CA VAL A 169 2.92 0.49 30.08
C VAL A 169 1.49 0.89 29.78
N THR A 170 1.29 1.96 28.99
CA THR A 170 -0.05 2.42 28.58
C THR A 170 -0.72 1.40 27.65
N ALA A 171 -2.05 1.38 27.60
CA ALA A 171 -2.82 0.45 26.79
C ALA A 171 -2.42 0.53 25.29
N LEU A 172 -2.16 1.74 24.76
CA LEU A 172 -1.73 1.95 23.37
C LEU A 172 -0.30 1.45 23.09
N THR A 173 0.55 1.31 24.12
CA THR A 173 1.92 0.80 23.97
C THR A 173 1.97 -0.73 23.95
N VAL A 174 1.00 -1.44 24.54
CA VAL A 174 1.00 -2.91 24.59
C VAL A 174 1.07 -3.57 23.21
N PRO A 175 0.29 -3.14 22.19
CA PRO A 175 0.41 -3.68 20.83
C PRO A 175 1.77 -3.44 20.18
N VAL A 176 2.47 -2.36 20.54
CA VAL A 176 3.84 -2.08 20.06
C VAL A 176 4.81 -3.14 20.57
N LEU A 177 4.71 -3.51 21.86
CA LEU A 177 5.54 -4.57 22.44
C LEU A 177 5.24 -5.92 21.78
N ALA A 178 3.98 -6.21 21.50
CA ALA A 178 3.58 -7.40 20.75
C ALA A 178 4.14 -7.38 19.31
N ALA A 179 4.18 -6.21 18.66
CA ALA A 179 4.77 -6.04 17.33
C ALA A 179 6.29 -6.29 17.34
N ILE A 180 7.01 -5.87 18.40
CA ILE A 180 8.43 -6.18 18.60
C ILE A 180 8.65 -7.68 18.69
N VAL A 181 7.83 -8.40 19.49
CA VAL A 181 7.94 -9.86 19.62
C VAL A 181 7.63 -10.55 18.29
N ALA A 182 6.57 -10.12 17.58
CA ALA A 182 6.22 -10.64 16.27
C ALA A 182 7.33 -10.42 15.23
N GLN A 183 7.94 -9.22 15.24
CA GLN A 183 9.07 -8.90 14.35
C GLN A 183 10.32 -9.73 14.66
N ALA A 184 10.63 -9.95 15.93
CA ALA A 184 11.71 -10.85 16.33
C ALA A 184 11.45 -12.29 15.85
N GLY A 185 10.22 -12.79 16.01
CA GLY A 185 9.78 -14.06 15.46
C GLY A 185 9.89 -14.14 13.94
N ALA A 186 9.52 -13.08 13.21
CA ALA A 186 9.68 -12.99 11.78
C ALA A 186 11.16 -13.06 11.34
N LEU A 187 12.07 -12.38 12.08
CA LEU A 187 13.50 -12.47 11.85
C LEU A 187 14.05 -13.88 12.05
N VAL A 188 13.65 -14.55 13.12
CA VAL A 188 14.04 -15.96 13.37
C VAL A 188 13.53 -16.85 12.23
N ALA A 189 12.26 -16.67 11.83
CA ALA A 189 11.70 -17.42 10.71
C ALA A 189 12.46 -17.16 9.41
N LEU A 190 12.86 -15.90 9.14
CA LEU A 190 13.64 -15.54 7.97
C LEU A 190 15.00 -16.26 7.96
N VAL A 191 15.70 -16.29 9.10
CA VAL A 191 16.99 -17.01 9.24
C VAL A 191 16.83 -18.50 8.94
N VAL A 192 15.75 -19.13 9.42
CA VAL A 192 15.52 -20.56 9.33
C VAL A 192 14.94 -21.00 7.97
N LEU A 193 13.98 -20.23 7.45
CA LEU A 193 13.19 -20.66 6.28
C LEU A 193 13.75 -20.17 4.96
N LEU A 194 14.45 -19.01 4.93
CA LEU A 194 14.99 -18.47 3.70
C LEU A 194 16.38 -19.03 3.44
N VAL A 195 16.43 -19.99 2.54
CA VAL A 195 17.67 -20.60 2.05
C VAL A 195 17.97 -19.98 0.69
N GLU A 196 19.15 -19.39 0.54
CA GLU A 196 19.62 -18.78 -0.71
C GLU A 196 21.00 -19.31 -1.04
N GLU A 197 21.15 -19.86 -2.23
CA GLU A 197 22.47 -20.14 -2.82
C GLU A 197 23.01 -18.80 -3.36
N ARG A 198 24.14 -18.34 -2.84
CA ARG A 198 24.68 -17.01 -3.15
C ARG A 198 25.02 -16.88 -4.63
N PRO A 199 24.45 -15.93 -5.34
CA PRO A 199 25.00 -15.51 -6.63
C PRO A 199 26.38 -14.86 -6.41
N ALA A 200 27.33 -15.16 -7.27
CA ALA A 200 28.70 -14.60 -7.23
C ALA A 200 28.77 -13.15 -7.76
N THR A 201 27.81 -12.31 -7.39
CA THR A 201 27.72 -10.90 -7.81
C THR A 201 28.26 -10.00 -6.72
N GLY A 202 29.23 -9.18 -7.02
CA GLY A 202 29.93 -8.34 -6.07
C GLY A 202 29.56 -6.85 -6.17
N VAL A 203 30.32 -6.00 -5.47
CA VAL A 203 30.18 -4.54 -5.45
C VAL A 203 30.05 -3.89 -6.85
N ALA A 204 30.55 -4.54 -7.89
CA ALA A 204 30.41 -4.09 -9.29
C ALA A 204 28.93 -4.04 -9.74
N ALA A 205 28.11 -5.01 -9.35
CA ALA A 205 26.68 -5.05 -9.68
C ALA A 205 25.91 -3.93 -8.96
N LEU A 206 26.23 -3.67 -7.70
CA LEU A 206 25.66 -2.56 -6.94
C LEU A 206 25.96 -1.21 -7.61
N ARG A 207 27.24 -0.98 -7.98
CA ARG A 207 27.64 0.24 -8.68
C ARG A 207 26.91 0.39 -10.02
N ALA A 208 26.74 -0.70 -10.76
CA ALA A 208 26.02 -0.70 -12.03
C ALA A 208 24.55 -0.32 -11.83
N SER A 209 23.85 -0.86 -10.83
CA SER A 209 22.46 -0.52 -10.50
C SER A 209 22.27 0.95 -10.11
N VAL A 210 23.12 1.47 -9.22
CA VAL A 210 23.06 2.88 -8.81
C VAL A 210 23.31 3.82 -10.02
N VAL A 211 24.26 3.48 -10.90
CA VAL A 211 24.56 4.26 -12.11
C VAL A 211 23.42 4.18 -13.14
N GLN A 212 22.70 3.05 -13.22
CA GLN A 212 21.60 2.87 -14.15
C GLN A 212 20.28 3.51 -13.69
N ALA A 213 20.06 3.69 -12.39
CA ALA A 213 18.82 4.24 -11.83
C ALA A 213 18.41 5.58 -12.47
N PRO A 214 19.29 6.61 -12.66
CA PRO A 214 18.91 7.85 -13.32
C PRO A 214 18.48 7.68 -14.79
N ARG A 215 19.05 6.71 -15.49
CA ARG A 215 18.68 6.39 -16.88
C ARG A 215 17.29 5.76 -16.93
N MET A 216 16.98 4.85 -16.03
CA MET A 216 15.66 4.23 -15.93
C MET A 216 14.58 5.26 -15.61
N ILE A 217 14.83 6.17 -14.67
CA ILE A 217 13.94 7.31 -14.39
C ILE A 217 13.76 8.17 -15.64
N GLY A 218 14.82 8.55 -16.29
CA GLY A 218 14.78 9.36 -17.51
C GLY A 218 13.96 8.71 -18.64
N GLN A 219 14.09 7.40 -18.83
CA GLN A 219 13.28 6.63 -19.79
C GLN A 219 11.81 6.59 -19.40
N ALA A 220 11.48 6.33 -18.14
CA ALA A 220 10.10 6.31 -17.63
C ALA A 220 9.45 7.70 -17.76
N VAL A 221 10.14 8.78 -17.40
CA VAL A 221 9.68 10.17 -17.60
C VAL A 221 9.51 10.49 -19.11
N GLY A 222 10.41 9.98 -19.95
CA GLY A 222 10.30 10.09 -21.41
C GLY A 222 9.03 9.45 -21.97
N LEU A 223 8.65 8.28 -21.45
CA LEU A 223 7.39 7.59 -21.79
C LEU A 223 6.15 8.40 -21.36
N LEU A 224 6.16 8.96 -20.15
CA LEU A 224 5.07 9.82 -19.66
C LEU A 224 4.85 11.02 -20.58
N ARG A 225 5.94 11.68 -21.03
CA ARG A 225 5.85 12.85 -21.92
C ARG A 225 5.28 12.53 -23.31
N ARG A 226 5.38 11.28 -23.74
CA ARG A 226 4.90 10.82 -25.06
C ARG A 226 3.45 10.36 -25.06
N SER A 227 2.89 9.98 -23.92
CA SER A 227 1.52 9.48 -23.80
C SER A 227 0.70 10.31 -22.80
N ARG A 228 -0.24 11.11 -23.34
CA ARG A 228 -1.20 11.87 -22.50
C ARG A 228 -2.05 10.95 -21.62
N VAL A 229 -2.37 9.76 -22.09
CA VAL A 229 -3.13 8.76 -21.33
C VAL A 229 -2.31 8.28 -20.16
N LEU A 230 -1.06 7.88 -20.39
CA LEU A 230 -0.16 7.40 -19.35
C LEU A 230 0.13 8.48 -18.30
N LEU A 231 0.40 9.72 -18.75
CA LEU A 231 0.61 10.85 -17.85
C LEU A 231 -0.60 11.10 -16.94
N ALA A 232 -1.81 11.07 -17.52
CA ALA A 232 -3.04 11.27 -16.76
C ALA A 232 -3.28 10.15 -15.74
N LEU A 233 -3.06 8.88 -16.13
CA LEU A 233 -3.19 7.74 -15.22
C LEU A 233 -2.20 7.81 -14.05
N VAL A 234 -0.92 8.10 -14.33
CA VAL A 234 0.08 8.25 -13.27
C VAL A 234 -0.20 9.47 -12.38
N ALA A 235 -0.76 10.55 -12.95
CA ALA A 235 -1.18 11.72 -12.16
C ALA A 235 -2.31 11.39 -11.17
N VAL A 236 -3.16 10.37 -11.42
CA VAL A 236 -4.18 9.92 -10.45
C VAL A 236 -3.55 9.54 -9.11
N GLU A 237 -2.35 8.96 -9.12
CA GLU A 237 -1.66 8.54 -7.89
C GLU A 237 -1.23 9.72 -7.01
N LEU A 238 -1.01 10.89 -7.59
CA LEU A 238 -0.74 12.11 -6.79
C LEU A 238 -1.97 12.49 -5.96
N PHE A 239 -3.15 12.47 -6.58
CA PHE A 239 -4.40 12.78 -5.89
C PHE A 239 -4.76 11.69 -4.87
N TRP A 240 -4.52 10.42 -5.23
CA TRP A 240 -4.76 9.31 -4.34
C TRP A 240 -3.83 9.33 -3.13
N GLY A 241 -2.51 9.49 -3.34
CA GLY A 241 -1.53 9.58 -2.26
C GLY A 241 -1.82 10.72 -1.29
N PHE A 242 -2.20 11.90 -1.81
CA PHE A 242 -2.62 13.03 -0.97
C PHE A 242 -3.87 12.70 -0.15
N GLY A 243 -4.90 12.17 -0.81
CA GLY A 243 -6.20 11.94 -0.18
C GLY A 243 -6.25 10.73 0.77
N MET A 244 -5.36 9.73 0.59
CA MET A 244 -5.32 8.53 1.46
C MET A 244 -5.04 8.88 2.92
N VAL A 245 -4.37 9.99 3.19
CA VAL A 245 -4.11 10.50 4.54
C VAL A 245 -5.42 10.66 5.34
N THR A 246 -6.54 10.94 4.68
CA THR A 246 -7.84 11.10 5.34
C THR A 246 -8.31 9.83 6.02
N PHE A 247 -8.17 8.68 5.39
CA PHE A 247 -8.67 7.41 5.95
C PHE A 247 -7.58 6.57 6.61
N GLU A 248 -6.30 6.89 6.43
CA GLU A 248 -5.20 6.20 7.12
C GLU A 248 -4.74 6.97 8.37
N SER A 249 -4.59 8.29 8.29
CA SER A 249 -4.02 9.08 9.39
C SER A 249 -5.08 9.88 10.17
N LEU A 250 -6.07 10.47 9.49
CA LEU A 250 -7.08 11.28 10.16
C LEU A 250 -8.26 10.47 10.71
N LEU A 251 -8.55 9.28 10.17
CA LEU A 251 -9.64 8.45 10.69
C LEU A 251 -9.47 8.07 12.16
N PRO A 252 -8.29 7.60 12.65
CA PRO A 252 -8.13 7.32 14.08
C PRO A 252 -8.44 8.52 14.97
N VAL A 253 -8.00 9.71 14.55
CA VAL A 253 -8.26 10.97 15.26
C VAL A 253 -9.76 11.32 15.23
N ARG A 254 -10.39 11.22 14.06
CA ARG A 254 -11.83 11.46 13.91
C ARG A 254 -12.65 10.53 14.77
N LEU A 255 -12.30 9.25 14.81
CA LEU A 255 -12.99 8.26 15.63
C LEU A 255 -12.82 8.57 17.12
N ALA A 256 -11.62 8.96 17.55
CA ALA A 256 -11.34 9.38 18.92
C ALA A 256 -12.14 10.63 19.32
N GLU A 257 -12.27 11.63 18.43
CA GLU A 257 -13.12 12.81 18.66
C GLU A 257 -14.60 12.45 18.84
N VAL A 258 -15.15 11.57 17.97
CA VAL A 258 -16.57 11.19 17.99
C VAL A 258 -16.91 10.33 19.20
N ILE A 259 -15.97 9.51 19.67
CA ILE A 259 -16.16 8.65 20.87
C ILE A 259 -15.84 9.43 22.15
N GLY A 260 -14.94 10.43 22.07
CA GLY A 260 -14.43 11.16 23.24
C GLY A 260 -13.38 10.39 24.05
N ASP A 261 -12.86 9.28 23.51
CA ASP A 261 -11.91 8.39 24.21
C ASP A 261 -10.96 7.72 23.17
N PRO A 262 -9.66 8.09 23.16
CA PRO A 262 -8.70 7.54 22.23
C PRO A 262 -8.45 6.02 22.38
N GLU A 263 -8.48 5.49 23.61
CA GLU A 263 -8.28 4.06 23.84
C GLU A 263 -9.45 3.24 23.30
N ARG A 264 -10.68 3.68 23.54
CA ARG A 264 -11.88 3.06 22.95
C ARG A 264 -11.89 3.15 21.43
N ALA A 265 -11.44 4.26 20.87
CA ALA A 265 -11.29 4.39 19.44
C ALA A 265 -10.28 3.37 18.89
N ALA A 266 -9.14 3.21 19.55
CA ALA A 266 -8.12 2.23 19.16
C ALA A 266 -8.63 0.78 19.28
N VAL A 267 -9.40 0.45 20.34
CA VAL A 267 -10.07 -0.87 20.47
C VAL A 267 -10.98 -1.14 19.28
N LEU A 268 -11.81 -0.17 18.87
CA LEU A 268 -12.72 -0.30 17.72
C LEU A 268 -11.99 -0.33 16.37
N LEU A 269 -10.86 0.36 16.24
CA LEU A 269 -10.02 0.32 15.05
C LEU A 269 -9.47 -1.10 14.77
N GLY A 270 -9.26 -1.93 15.80
CA GLY A 270 -8.83 -3.31 15.62
C GLY A 270 -9.75 -4.10 14.69
N PRO A 271 -10.99 -4.38 15.08
CA PRO A 271 -11.95 -5.07 14.20
C PRO A 271 -12.32 -4.27 12.95
N ALA A 272 -12.35 -2.93 13.01
CA ALA A 272 -12.64 -2.09 11.85
C ALA A 272 -11.58 -2.23 10.75
N ASN A 273 -10.29 -2.20 11.09
CA ASN A 273 -9.21 -2.42 10.13
C ASN A 273 -9.25 -3.84 9.54
N SER A 274 -9.54 -4.85 10.36
CA SER A 274 -9.71 -6.22 9.86
C SER A 274 -10.87 -6.32 8.88
N ALA A 275 -12.02 -5.74 9.21
CA ALA A 275 -13.20 -5.69 8.34
C ALA A 275 -12.93 -4.87 7.06
N ALA A 276 -12.10 -3.82 7.13
CA ALA A 276 -11.72 -3.01 5.98
C ALA A 276 -10.95 -3.82 4.91
N TRP A 277 -10.06 -4.72 5.32
CA TRP A 277 -9.39 -5.62 4.38
C TRP A 277 -10.35 -6.61 3.73
N ILE A 278 -11.34 -7.12 4.48
CA ILE A 278 -12.41 -7.97 3.93
C ILE A 278 -13.26 -7.15 2.94
N ALA A 279 -13.64 -5.92 3.30
CA ALA A 279 -14.40 -5.02 2.44
C ALA A 279 -13.63 -4.69 1.15
N SER A 280 -12.31 -4.47 1.24
CA SER A 280 -11.45 -4.26 0.08
C SER A 280 -11.43 -5.48 -0.85
N ALA A 281 -11.30 -6.68 -0.30
CA ALA A 281 -11.37 -7.92 -1.08
C ALA A 281 -12.74 -8.11 -1.76
N ALA A 282 -13.83 -7.82 -1.05
CA ALA A 282 -15.19 -7.84 -1.59
C ALA A 282 -15.35 -6.81 -2.72
N GLY A 283 -14.82 -5.61 -2.55
CA GLY A 283 -14.79 -4.58 -3.58
C GLY A 283 -14.03 -5.04 -4.83
N ALA A 284 -12.86 -5.63 -4.66
CA ALA A 284 -12.08 -6.18 -5.77
C ALA A 284 -12.85 -7.29 -6.53
N ALA A 285 -13.62 -8.11 -5.83
CA ALA A 285 -14.46 -9.15 -6.44
C ALA A 285 -15.60 -8.57 -7.30
N LEU A 286 -16.00 -7.32 -7.08
CA LEU A 286 -17.01 -6.62 -7.89
C LEU A 286 -16.43 -6.02 -9.19
N THR A 287 -15.13 -6.01 -9.36
CA THR A 287 -14.48 -5.42 -10.56
C THR A 287 -15.02 -5.95 -11.90
N PRO A 288 -15.27 -7.26 -12.10
CA PRO A 288 -15.82 -7.75 -13.37
C PRO A 288 -17.21 -7.16 -13.69
N LEU A 289 -18.03 -6.95 -12.65
CA LEU A 289 -19.36 -6.36 -12.80
C LEU A 289 -19.27 -4.88 -13.21
N LEU A 290 -18.38 -4.13 -12.56
CA LEU A 290 -18.10 -2.73 -12.88
C LEU A 290 -17.57 -2.57 -14.31
N LEU A 291 -16.67 -3.48 -14.74
CA LEU A 291 -16.16 -3.51 -16.10
C LEU A 291 -17.28 -3.75 -17.12
N ARG A 292 -18.20 -4.64 -16.81
CA ARG A 292 -19.34 -4.96 -17.68
C ARG A 292 -20.31 -3.78 -17.84
N TRP A 293 -20.57 -3.03 -16.76
CA TRP A 293 -21.57 -1.95 -16.78
C TRP A 293 -21.01 -0.61 -17.29
N PHE A 294 -19.80 -0.27 -16.89
CA PHE A 294 -19.25 1.08 -17.13
C PHE A 294 -18.00 1.06 -18.04
N GLY A 295 -17.36 -0.10 -18.21
CA GLY A 295 -16.01 -0.16 -18.77
C GLY A 295 -14.93 0.33 -17.82
N ALA A 296 -13.66 0.09 -18.14
CA ALA A 296 -12.55 0.38 -17.22
C ALA A 296 -12.37 1.89 -16.91
N PRO A 297 -12.34 2.82 -17.90
CA PRO A 297 -12.09 4.23 -17.59
C PRO A 297 -13.22 4.91 -16.82
N ALA A 298 -14.48 4.67 -17.23
CA ALA A 298 -15.64 5.28 -16.57
C ALA A 298 -15.87 4.66 -15.17
N GLY A 299 -15.67 3.34 -15.03
CA GLY A 299 -15.73 2.66 -13.74
C GLY A 299 -14.68 3.20 -12.77
N ALA A 300 -13.43 3.37 -13.21
CA ALA A 300 -12.37 3.93 -12.40
C ALA A 300 -12.65 5.38 -11.98
N ALA A 301 -13.16 6.22 -12.89
CA ALA A 301 -13.57 7.60 -12.59
C ALA A 301 -14.70 7.64 -11.54
N LEU A 302 -15.74 6.82 -11.71
CA LEU A 302 -16.85 6.70 -10.75
C LEU A 302 -16.35 6.32 -9.36
N LEU A 303 -15.44 5.33 -9.28
CA LEU A 303 -14.90 4.88 -8.00
C LEU A 303 -14.07 5.96 -7.29
N ARG A 304 -13.38 6.87 -8.01
CA ARG A 304 -12.70 8.01 -7.37
C ARG A 304 -13.69 9.00 -6.75
N VAL A 305 -14.81 9.26 -7.43
CA VAL A 305 -15.89 10.10 -6.86
C VAL A 305 -16.51 9.41 -5.64
N LEU A 306 -16.85 8.12 -5.75
CA LEU A 306 -17.42 7.36 -4.63
C LEU A 306 -16.46 7.29 -3.44
N GLN A 307 -15.15 7.16 -3.67
CA GLN A 307 -14.15 7.20 -2.60
C GLN A 307 -14.17 8.55 -1.88
N GLY A 308 -14.24 9.67 -2.63
CA GLY A 308 -14.43 11.00 -2.03
C GLY A 308 -15.72 11.08 -1.20
N VAL A 309 -16.85 10.57 -1.72
CA VAL A 309 -18.13 10.55 -0.99
C VAL A 309 -18.03 9.78 0.34
N THR A 310 -17.37 8.62 0.32
CA THR A 310 -17.19 7.84 1.56
C THR A 310 -16.32 8.57 2.58
N VAL A 311 -15.27 9.29 2.13
CA VAL A 311 -14.44 10.11 3.01
C VAL A 311 -15.22 11.31 3.58
N VAL A 312 -16.11 11.96 2.79
CA VAL A 312 -17.03 12.96 3.32
C VAL A 312 -17.91 12.36 4.42
N GLY A 313 -18.43 11.15 4.21
CA GLY A 313 -19.19 10.43 5.24
C GLY A 313 -18.39 10.25 6.53
N MET A 314 -17.13 9.81 6.45
CA MET A 314 -16.26 9.69 7.63
C MET A 314 -16.08 11.03 8.37
N GLY A 315 -15.93 12.12 7.62
CA GLY A 315 -15.75 13.45 8.20
C GLY A 315 -17.02 14.01 8.87
N LEU A 316 -18.20 13.74 8.31
CA LEU A 316 -19.44 14.44 8.70
C LEU A 316 -20.36 13.62 9.63
N PHE A 317 -20.28 12.28 9.66
CA PHE A 317 -21.11 11.50 10.55
C PHE A 317 -20.76 11.76 12.03
N ALA A 318 -21.80 12.00 12.83
CA ALA A 318 -21.66 12.36 14.24
C ALA A 318 -21.46 11.16 15.17
N GLY A 319 -21.73 9.93 14.71
CA GLY A 319 -21.62 8.71 15.52
C GLY A 319 -20.56 7.73 15.02
N PRO A 320 -19.95 6.94 15.91
CA PRO A 320 -18.88 6.00 15.53
C PRO A 320 -19.32 4.98 14.49
N VAL A 321 -20.57 4.50 14.55
CA VAL A 321 -21.10 3.52 13.58
C VAL A 321 -21.10 4.10 12.16
N GLY A 322 -21.59 5.36 11.99
CA GLY A 322 -21.60 6.03 10.69
C GLY A 322 -20.19 6.21 10.12
N VAL A 323 -19.24 6.65 10.96
CA VAL A 323 -17.83 6.81 10.60
C VAL A 323 -17.23 5.47 10.14
N LEU A 324 -17.47 4.39 10.88
CA LEU A 324 -16.94 3.07 10.57
C LEU A 324 -17.58 2.47 9.31
N VAL A 325 -18.90 2.63 9.11
CA VAL A 325 -19.57 2.19 7.86
C VAL A 325 -19.01 2.93 6.66
N ALA A 326 -18.80 4.24 6.76
CA ALA A 326 -18.18 5.03 5.69
C ALA A 326 -16.73 4.59 5.42
N TYR A 327 -15.99 4.24 6.46
CA TYR A 327 -14.64 3.69 6.36
C TYR A 327 -14.59 2.33 5.63
N LEU A 328 -15.47 1.40 5.99
CA LEU A 328 -15.57 0.11 5.30
C LEU A 328 -15.98 0.29 3.84
N ALA A 329 -16.91 1.20 3.55
CA ALA A 329 -17.29 1.55 2.20
C ALA A 329 -16.12 2.15 1.41
N CYS A 330 -15.29 3.00 2.04
CA CYS A 330 -14.07 3.54 1.42
C CYS A 330 -13.11 2.44 0.99
N TYR A 331 -12.86 1.45 1.86
CA TYR A 331 -11.99 0.32 1.54
C TYR A 331 -12.59 -0.61 0.46
N ALA A 332 -13.90 -0.83 0.45
CA ALA A 332 -14.57 -1.56 -0.63
C ALA A 332 -14.38 -0.86 -1.98
N VAL A 333 -14.59 0.46 -2.04
CA VAL A 333 -14.37 1.27 -3.24
C VAL A 333 -12.90 1.25 -3.65
N HIS A 334 -11.97 1.36 -2.69
CA HIS A 334 -10.52 1.27 -2.93
C HIS A 334 -10.14 -0.08 -3.54
N GLY A 335 -10.62 -1.18 -2.97
CA GLY A 335 -10.37 -2.53 -3.47
C GLY A 335 -10.86 -2.74 -4.89
N ALA A 336 -12.04 -2.19 -5.25
CA ALA A 336 -12.57 -2.22 -6.61
C ALA A 336 -11.78 -1.34 -7.60
N SER A 337 -11.22 -0.22 -7.11
CA SER A 337 -10.49 0.76 -7.94
C SER A 337 -9.14 0.25 -8.42
N ASN A 338 -8.39 -0.46 -7.59
CA ASN A 338 -7.03 -0.91 -7.88
C ASN A 338 -6.91 -1.78 -9.14
N PRO A 339 -7.72 -2.84 -9.34
CA PRO A 339 -7.64 -3.66 -10.54
C PRO A 339 -7.98 -2.88 -11.81
N LEU A 340 -8.95 -1.95 -11.75
CA LEU A 340 -9.33 -1.12 -12.89
C LEU A 340 -8.20 -0.18 -13.29
N HIS A 341 -7.60 0.52 -12.31
CA HIS A 341 -6.50 1.44 -12.54
C HIS A 341 -5.26 0.73 -13.08
N SER A 342 -4.84 -0.36 -12.43
CA SER A 342 -3.70 -1.18 -12.86
C SER A 342 -3.93 -1.77 -14.27
N GLY A 343 -5.14 -2.24 -14.56
CA GLY A 343 -5.50 -2.74 -15.89
C GLY A 343 -5.39 -1.68 -16.98
N LEU A 344 -5.76 -0.42 -16.69
CA LEU A 344 -5.58 0.70 -17.61
C LEU A 344 -4.09 1.02 -17.85
N LEU A 345 -3.27 1.02 -16.81
CA LEU A 345 -1.82 1.21 -16.92
C LEU A 345 -1.16 0.11 -17.78
N HIS A 346 -1.49 -1.16 -17.51
CA HIS A 346 -0.95 -2.28 -18.26
C HIS A 346 -1.25 -2.22 -19.76
N ARG A 347 -2.38 -1.64 -20.15
CA ARG A 347 -2.77 -1.46 -21.58
C ARG A 347 -1.98 -0.35 -22.28
N GLN A 348 -1.30 0.53 -21.54
CA GLN A 348 -0.56 1.66 -22.10
C GLN A 348 0.92 1.35 -22.34
N VAL A 349 1.42 0.18 -21.91
CA VAL A 349 2.85 -0.10 -21.90
C VAL A 349 3.14 -1.52 -22.37
N ASP A 350 4.02 -1.65 -23.36
CA ASP A 350 4.49 -2.94 -23.87
C ASP A 350 5.65 -3.50 -23.03
N GLY A 351 5.78 -4.83 -23.03
CA GLY A 351 6.70 -5.71 -22.30
C GLY A 351 7.86 -5.08 -21.49
N PRO A 352 8.91 -4.55 -22.15
CA PRO A 352 10.15 -4.16 -21.46
C PRO A 352 9.99 -2.98 -20.49
N TYR A 353 9.00 -2.12 -20.70
CA TYR A 353 8.78 -0.89 -19.89
C TYR A 353 7.72 -1.03 -18.82
N ARG A 354 7.01 -2.16 -18.77
CA ARG A 354 5.87 -2.37 -17.86
C ARG A 354 6.26 -2.22 -16.40
N THR A 355 7.34 -2.86 -15.98
CA THR A 355 7.84 -2.79 -14.61
C THR A 355 8.22 -1.36 -14.22
N SER A 356 8.94 -0.64 -15.10
CA SER A 356 9.38 0.74 -14.83
C SER A 356 8.20 1.71 -14.66
N VAL A 357 7.14 1.54 -15.46
CA VAL A 357 5.94 2.40 -15.36
C VAL A 357 5.13 2.08 -14.10
N LEU A 358 5.00 0.81 -13.73
CA LEU A 358 4.32 0.43 -12.48
C LEU A 358 5.09 0.93 -11.25
N SER A 359 6.43 0.80 -11.25
CA SER A 359 7.27 1.40 -10.21
C SER A 359 7.09 2.91 -10.12
N LEU A 360 7.12 3.61 -11.26
CA LEU A 360 6.92 5.06 -11.29
C LEU A 360 5.53 5.45 -10.77
N ASN A 361 4.49 4.71 -11.14
CA ASN A 361 3.13 4.91 -10.64
C ASN A 361 3.07 4.78 -9.11
N SER A 362 3.64 3.72 -8.55
CA SER A 362 3.74 3.51 -7.10
C SER A 362 4.53 4.62 -6.39
N MET A 363 5.65 5.06 -7.00
CA MET A 363 6.50 6.11 -6.45
C MET A 363 5.82 7.49 -6.39
N MET A 364 4.85 7.77 -7.29
CA MET A 364 4.15 9.08 -7.29
C MET A 364 3.24 9.27 -6.07
N ALA A 365 2.73 8.20 -5.48
CA ALA A 365 1.92 8.28 -4.27
C ALA A 365 2.73 8.76 -3.04
N GLN A 366 4.04 8.49 -2.98
CA GLN A 366 4.87 8.80 -1.81
C GLN A 366 5.01 10.31 -1.54
N PRO A 367 5.48 11.15 -2.50
CA PRO A 367 5.58 12.60 -2.26
C PRO A 367 4.21 13.24 -2.07
N ALA A 368 3.18 12.73 -2.75
CA ALA A 368 1.83 13.23 -2.60
C ALA A 368 1.24 12.88 -1.21
N GLY A 369 1.51 11.68 -0.69
CA GLY A 369 1.14 11.29 0.67
C GLY A 369 1.87 12.12 1.72
N ALA A 370 3.16 12.39 1.53
CA ALA A 370 3.93 13.29 2.39
C ALA A 370 3.32 14.71 2.39
N LEU A 371 3.02 15.27 1.22
CA LEU A 371 2.36 16.58 1.10
C LEU A 371 0.97 16.57 1.75
N GLY A 372 0.17 15.54 1.49
CA GLY A 372 -1.15 15.36 2.10
C GLY A 372 -1.07 15.27 3.62
N GLY A 373 -0.08 14.52 4.14
CA GLY A 373 0.22 14.43 5.56
C GLY A 373 0.42 15.80 6.19
N VAL A 374 1.32 16.62 5.62
CA VAL A 374 1.59 17.97 6.13
C VAL A 374 0.38 18.88 6.00
N VAL A 375 -0.22 18.96 4.81
CA VAL A 375 -1.29 19.93 4.51
C VAL A 375 -2.57 19.58 5.26
N LEU A 376 -3.02 18.33 5.22
CA LEU A 376 -4.30 17.94 5.82
C LEU A 376 -4.22 17.93 7.36
N THR A 377 -3.07 17.55 7.95
CA THR A 377 -2.94 17.61 9.40
C THR A 377 -2.80 19.05 9.92
N ALA A 378 -2.12 19.94 9.17
CA ALA A 378 -2.09 21.37 9.48
C ALA A 378 -3.47 22.00 9.36
N LEU A 379 -4.23 21.66 8.31
CA LEU A 379 -5.61 22.11 8.14
C LEU A 379 -6.53 21.60 9.25
N ALA A 380 -6.37 20.31 9.66
CA ALA A 380 -7.12 19.75 10.78
C ALA A 380 -6.87 20.52 12.09
N ALA A 381 -5.61 20.85 12.36
CA ALA A 381 -5.24 21.62 13.55
C ALA A 381 -5.73 23.07 13.52
N ALA A 382 -5.73 23.71 12.33
CA ALA A 382 -6.17 25.09 12.16
C ALA A 382 -7.69 25.24 12.13
N THR A 383 -8.44 24.18 11.78
CA THR A 383 -9.90 24.23 11.61
C THR A 383 -10.60 23.07 12.34
N SER A 384 -10.68 21.89 11.70
CA SER A 384 -11.18 20.65 12.28
C SER A 384 -10.75 19.45 11.45
N VAL A 385 -10.73 18.26 12.08
CA VAL A 385 -10.48 17.00 11.37
C VAL A 385 -11.53 16.78 10.28
N SER A 386 -12.79 17.09 10.52
CA SER A 386 -13.86 17.00 9.55
C SER A 386 -13.59 17.84 8.30
N THR A 387 -13.16 19.12 8.47
CA THR A 387 -12.80 20.00 7.36
C THR A 387 -11.65 19.44 6.54
N ALA A 388 -10.59 18.97 7.19
CA ALA A 388 -9.44 18.36 6.51
C ALA A 388 -9.84 17.10 5.73
N MET A 389 -10.72 16.26 6.29
CA MET A 389 -11.25 15.07 5.60
C MET A 389 -12.08 15.47 4.37
N VAL A 390 -12.95 16.48 4.46
CA VAL A 390 -13.73 16.96 3.31
C VAL A 390 -12.81 17.52 2.20
N VAL A 391 -11.77 18.28 2.55
CA VAL A 391 -10.79 18.79 1.57
C VAL A 391 -10.06 17.61 0.90
N GLY A 392 -9.57 16.63 1.65
CA GLY A 392 -8.94 15.45 1.08
C GLY A 392 -9.89 14.62 0.21
N ALA A 393 -11.18 14.55 0.58
CA ALA A 393 -12.22 13.90 -0.21
C ALA A 393 -12.43 14.59 -1.57
N VAL A 394 -12.45 15.91 -1.59
CA VAL A 394 -12.53 16.72 -2.85
C VAL A 394 -11.31 16.42 -3.73
N VAL A 395 -10.10 16.38 -3.14
CA VAL A 395 -8.87 16.06 -3.88
C VAL A 395 -8.98 14.66 -4.51
N LEU A 396 -9.45 13.64 -3.76
CA LEU A 396 -9.69 12.29 -4.31
C LEU A 396 -10.67 12.30 -5.48
N ALA A 397 -11.80 13.03 -5.36
CA ALA A 397 -12.83 13.09 -6.39
C ALA A 397 -12.37 13.85 -7.65
N VAL A 398 -11.55 14.90 -7.50
CA VAL A 398 -10.98 15.68 -8.60
C VAL A 398 -10.04 14.88 -9.48
N ALA A 399 -9.56 13.72 -9.03
CA ALA A 399 -8.81 12.78 -9.88
C ALA A 399 -9.67 12.11 -10.96
N ALA A 400 -11.00 12.08 -10.84
CA ALA A 400 -11.89 11.38 -11.77
C ALA A 400 -11.75 11.83 -13.24
N PRO A 401 -11.67 13.12 -13.59
CA PRO A 401 -11.45 13.58 -14.97
C PRO A 401 -10.14 13.09 -15.60
N LEU A 402 -9.14 12.70 -14.82
CA LEU A 402 -7.87 12.17 -15.35
C LEU A 402 -8.03 10.81 -16.07
N TYR A 403 -9.16 10.15 -15.94
CA TYR A 403 -9.50 8.96 -16.75
C TYR A 403 -10.08 9.27 -18.13
N LEU A 404 -10.44 10.54 -18.39
CA LEU A 404 -11.02 10.96 -19.67
C LEU A 404 -10.12 10.68 -20.89
N PRO A 405 -8.78 10.94 -20.85
CA PRO A 405 -7.92 10.59 -21.98
C PRO A 405 -7.94 9.10 -22.33
N ALA A 406 -8.00 8.20 -21.33
CA ALA A 406 -8.11 6.76 -21.55
C ALA A 406 -9.46 6.38 -22.17
N TRP A 407 -10.55 7.01 -21.74
CA TRP A 407 -11.88 6.79 -22.28
C TRP A 407 -11.99 7.24 -23.74
N LEU A 408 -11.47 8.43 -24.07
CA LEU A 408 -11.45 8.94 -25.44
C LEU A 408 -10.59 8.08 -26.40
N ALA A 409 -9.43 7.61 -25.91
CA ALA A 409 -8.57 6.73 -26.69
C ALA A 409 -9.28 5.38 -27.01
N GLY A 410 -9.95 4.78 -26.03
CA GLY A 410 -10.70 3.54 -26.23
C GLY A 410 -11.83 3.65 -27.26
N ARG A 411 -12.50 4.82 -27.32
CA ARG A 411 -13.55 5.07 -28.34
C ARG A 411 -13.00 5.22 -29.77
N ARG A 412 -11.79 5.72 -29.93
CA ARG A 412 -11.13 5.87 -31.24
C ARG A 412 -10.62 4.54 -31.78
N SER A 413 -10.32 3.59 -30.91
CA SER A 413 -9.83 2.26 -31.27
C SER A 413 -10.93 1.22 -31.47
N ALA A 414 -12.19 1.54 -31.17
CA ALA A 414 -13.32 0.68 -31.47
C ALA A 414 -13.51 0.63 -33.01
N PRO A 415 -13.53 -0.55 -33.65
CA PRO A 415 -13.80 -0.64 -35.08
C PRO A 415 -15.16 0.00 -35.36
N ALA A 416 -15.24 0.82 -36.41
CA ALA A 416 -16.52 1.34 -36.89
C ALA A 416 -17.41 0.13 -37.16
N VAL A 417 -18.59 0.09 -36.53
CA VAL A 417 -19.60 -0.91 -36.85
C VAL A 417 -20.01 -0.60 -38.29
N GLU A 418 -19.48 -1.36 -39.24
CA GLU A 418 -20.01 -1.32 -40.61
C GLU A 418 -21.51 -1.59 -40.53
N PRO A 419 -22.36 -0.72 -41.12
CA PRO A 419 -23.77 -1.00 -41.16
C PRO A 419 -23.93 -2.30 -41.95
N THR A 420 -24.46 -3.32 -41.31
CA THR A 420 -24.84 -4.59 -41.95
C THR A 420 -25.82 -4.24 -43.07
N VAL A 421 -25.31 -4.16 -44.29
CA VAL A 421 -26.18 -4.07 -45.47
C VAL A 421 -26.92 -5.39 -45.57
N VAL A 422 -28.17 -5.40 -45.14
CA VAL A 422 -29.07 -6.53 -45.34
C VAL A 422 -29.23 -6.67 -46.86
N PRO A 423 -28.84 -7.79 -47.49
CA PRO A 423 -29.08 -7.99 -48.89
C PRO A 423 -30.61 -8.04 -49.10
N VAL A 424 -31.14 -7.08 -49.86
CA VAL A 424 -32.52 -7.15 -50.35
C VAL A 424 -32.59 -8.38 -51.27
N ALA A 425 -33.28 -9.43 -50.84
CA ALA A 425 -33.55 -10.61 -51.65
C ALA A 425 -34.27 -10.13 -52.92
N ALA A 426 -33.63 -10.36 -54.05
CA ALA A 426 -34.28 -10.18 -55.35
C ALA A 426 -35.50 -11.11 -55.42
N VAL A 427 -36.66 -10.52 -55.51
CA VAL A 427 -37.90 -11.23 -55.82
C VAL A 427 -37.88 -11.49 -57.33
N ASP A 428 -37.47 -12.69 -57.70
CA ASP A 428 -37.63 -13.17 -59.08
C ASP A 428 -39.13 -13.42 -59.38
N ARG A 429 -39.56 -12.86 -60.50
CA ARG A 429 -40.89 -13.05 -61.11
C ARG A 429 -40.93 -14.34 -61.94
#